data_8bbe7a4eab310a6a3c90f1856f2ca78a
#
_entry.id   8bbe7a4eab310a6a3c90f1856f2ca78a
#
_cell.length_a   1.000
_cell.length_b   1.000
_cell.length_c   1.000
_cell.angle_alpha   90.00
_cell.angle_beta   90.00
_cell.angle_gamma   90.00
#
_symmetry.space_group_name_H-M   'P 1'
#
loop_
_entity.id
_entity.type
_entity.pdbx_description
1 polymer ?
#
loop_
_entity_poly.entity_id
_entity_poly.type
_entity_poly.pdbx_seq_one_letter_code
_entity_poly.pdbx_strand_id
1 'polypeptide(L)'
;MGIFYEEKLVKIYNGDAESEMSKMDDGSVDLVVTSPPYNLKNSTGWGLKGKDKNPNFWKKAFEEDGLANGYEDHADNMPHAEYVEWQRACLTQMMRLLSPTGAIFYNHKWRVQKGLIQDRADIMEGFPVRQILIWQRTGGFNFNKGYF
;
A
#
# COMPACT_ATOMS: atom_id res chain seq x y z
N MET A 1 -8.38 8.85 19.15
CA MET A 1 -7.43 7.77 19.45
C MET A 1 -6.08 8.40 19.75
N GLY A 2 -5.27 7.80 20.56
CA GLY A 2 -4.02 8.39 21.06
C GLY A 2 -2.80 7.55 20.70
N ILE A 3 -1.67 7.96 21.21
CA ILE A 3 -0.45 7.21 21.12
C ILE A 3 -0.68 5.82 21.71
N PHE A 4 -0.47 4.78 20.92
CA PHE A 4 -0.58 3.39 21.35
C PHE A 4 0.65 2.95 22.15
N TYR A 5 1.81 3.45 21.72
CA TYR A 5 3.07 3.17 22.39
C TYR A 5 4.05 4.34 22.21
N GLU A 6 4.79 4.70 23.26
CA GLU A 6 5.80 5.73 23.21
C GLU A 6 7.02 5.35 24.04
N GLU A 7 8.17 5.38 23.41
CA GLU A 7 9.49 5.36 24.02
C GLU A 7 10.33 6.52 23.50
N LYS A 8 11.51 6.73 24.09
CA LYS A 8 12.39 7.86 23.79
C LYS A 8 12.56 8.20 22.30
N LEU A 9 12.58 7.20 21.43
CA LEU A 9 12.85 7.35 20.00
C LEU A 9 11.75 6.75 19.10
N VAL A 10 10.67 6.20 19.68
CA VAL A 10 9.63 5.50 18.94
C VAL A 10 8.26 5.92 19.45
N LYS A 11 7.40 6.29 18.53
CA LYS A 11 5.97 6.48 18.78
C LYS A 11 5.16 5.64 17.81
N ILE A 12 4.19 4.89 18.31
CA ILE A 12 3.27 4.13 17.50
C ILE A 12 1.86 4.69 17.71
N TYR A 13 1.23 5.03 16.61
CA TYR A 13 -0.16 5.46 16.58
C TYR A 13 -1.00 4.31 16.02
N ASN A 14 -2.10 3.98 16.68
CA ASN A 14 -3.07 3.02 16.18
C ASN A 14 -4.34 3.77 15.79
N GLY A 15 -4.64 3.81 14.49
CA GLY A 15 -5.80 4.52 13.97
C GLY A 15 -5.77 4.64 12.46
N ASP A 16 -6.77 5.31 11.93
CA ASP A 16 -6.80 5.69 10.52
C ASP A 16 -5.65 6.65 10.20
N ALA A 17 -4.87 6.32 9.17
CA ALA A 17 -3.63 7.02 8.87
C ALA A 17 -3.85 8.50 8.50
N GLU A 18 -4.90 8.82 7.75
CA GLU A 18 -5.22 10.19 7.38
C GLU A 18 -5.59 11.00 8.62
N SER A 19 -6.45 10.43 9.48
CA SER A 19 -6.88 11.04 10.74
C SER A 19 -5.72 11.24 11.72
N GLU A 20 -4.78 10.30 11.82
CA GLU A 20 -3.64 10.46 12.72
C GLU A 20 -2.63 11.47 12.15
N MET A 21 -2.35 11.44 10.86
CA MET A 21 -1.48 12.42 10.22
C MET A 21 -2.02 13.85 10.33
N SER A 22 -3.34 14.05 10.29
CA SER A 22 -3.94 15.39 10.41
C SER A 22 -3.67 16.09 11.74
N LYS A 23 -3.27 15.35 12.78
CA LYS A 23 -2.95 15.86 14.12
C LYS A 23 -1.48 16.21 14.30
N MET A 24 -0.64 15.85 13.33
CA MET A 24 0.80 16.11 13.38
C MET A 24 1.12 17.49 12.79
N ASP A 25 2.17 18.10 13.26
CA ASP A 25 2.60 19.43 12.82
C ASP A 25 3.16 19.42 11.40
N ASP A 26 2.92 20.48 10.64
CA ASP A 26 3.49 20.70 9.33
C ASP A 26 5.03 20.68 9.38
N GLY A 27 5.64 20.05 8.39
CA GLY A 27 7.10 20.02 8.28
C GLY A 27 7.81 19.22 9.38
N SER A 28 7.09 18.37 10.12
CA SER A 28 7.62 17.61 11.26
C SER A 28 8.32 16.30 10.90
N VAL A 29 8.29 15.89 9.62
CA VAL A 29 8.78 14.59 9.16
C VAL A 29 9.82 14.75 8.06
N ASP A 30 10.98 14.13 8.21
CA ASP A 30 12.04 14.17 7.19
C ASP A 30 11.91 13.04 6.15
N LEU A 31 11.29 11.93 6.52
CA LEU A 31 11.17 10.77 5.64
C LEU A 31 9.86 10.04 5.88
N VAL A 32 9.13 9.81 4.81
CA VAL A 32 7.99 8.88 4.77
C VAL A 32 8.35 7.66 3.93
N VAL A 33 8.15 6.47 4.48
CA VAL A 33 8.28 5.20 3.75
C VAL A 33 6.97 4.43 3.92
N THR A 34 6.27 4.17 2.84
CA THR A 34 4.97 3.53 2.91
C THR A 34 4.70 2.58 1.75
N SER A 35 3.91 1.56 2.04
CA SER A 35 3.34 0.62 1.07
C SER A 35 1.85 0.50 1.38
N PRO A 36 1.02 1.38 0.85
CA PRO A 36 -0.41 1.39 1.18
C PRO A 36 -1.14 0.15 0.65
N PRO A 37 -2.34 -0.15 1.12
CA PRO A 37 -3.19 -1.17 0.53
C PRO A 37 -3.37 -0.95 -0.97
N TYR A 38 -3.30 -2.01 -1.77
CA TYR A 38 -3.26 -1.92 -3.23
C TYR A 38 -4.61 -2.06 -3.92
N ASN A 39 -5.68 -2.14 -3.17
CA ASN A 39 -7.04 -2.37 -3.66
C ASN A 39 -7.15 -3.64 -4.53
N LEU A 40 -6.61 -4.74 -4.01
CA LEU A 40 -6.52 -6.02 -4.75
C LEU A 40 -7.81 -6.83 -4.73
N LYS A 41 -8.88 -6.29 -4.12
CA LYS A 41 -10.12 -7.03 -3.91
C LYS A 41 -9.87 -8.29 -3.12
N ASN A 42 -9.54 -8.12 -1.90
CA ASN A 42 -9.34 -9.05 -0.80
C ASN A 42 -9.91 -10.46 -0.90
N SER A 43 -10.89 -10.61 -1.70
CA SER A 43 -11.63 -11.82 -1.98
C SER A 43 -10.81 -12.90 -2.63
N THR A 44 -9.64 -12.56 -3.06
CA THR A 44 -8.82 -13.53 -3.71
C THR A 44 -7.59 -13.72 -2.87
N GLY A 45 -7.70 -14.60 -1.95
CA GLY A 45 -6.49 -15.37 -1.73
C GLY A 45 -5.93 -15.65 -3.12
N TRP A 46 -5.29 -14.66 -3.69
CA TRP A 46 -4.36 -14.77 -4.79
C TRP A 46 -4.81 -15.68 -5.94
N GLY A 47 -5.68 -15.61 -6.70
CA GLY A 47 -5.77 -16.45 -7.92
C GLY A 47 -5.23 -17.90 -7.83
N LEU A 48 -4.75 -18.30 -6.68
CA LEU A 48 -4.26 -19.63 -6.30
C LEU A 48 -5.40 -20.62 -6.01
N LYS A 49 -6.63 -20.15 -6.05
CA LYS A 49 -7.79 -21.04 -6.03
C LYS A 49 -7.82 -21.84 -7.32
N GLY A 50 -6.97 -22.83 -7.47
CA GLY A 50 -7.34 -23.77 -8.48
C GLY A 50 -6.29 -24.63 -9.13
N LYS A 51 -5.03 -24.47 -8.91
CA LYS A 51 -4.06 -25.30 -9.62
C LYS A 51 -2.86 -25.79 -8.82
N ASP A 52 -2.74 -25.45 -7.56
CA ASP A 52 -1.63 -25.99 -6.78
C ASP A 52 -1.98 -27.33 -6.15
N LYS A 53 -1.11 -28.30 -6.44
CA LYS A 53 -1.23 -29.68 -5.96
C LYS A 53 -0.98 -29.84 -4.46
N ASN A 54 -0.72 -28.74 -3.74
CA ASN A 54 -0.59 -28.74 -2.29
C ASN A 54 -1.32 -27.56 -1.65
N PRO A 55 -2.65 -27.62 -1.53
CA PRO A 55 -3.46 -26.53 -0.99
C PRO A 55 -3.15 -26.21 0.48
N ASN A 56 -2.49 -27.10 1.20
CA ASN A 56 -2.31 -26.97 2.64
C ASN A 56 -1.11 -26.09 3.02
N PHE A 57 -0.08 -25.99 2.21
CA PHE A 57 1.11 -25.20 2.54
C PHE A 57 0.80 -23.69 2.53
N TRP A 58 0.19 -23.21 1.47
CA TRP A 58 -0.13 -21.79 1.33
C TRP A 58 -1.29 -21.37 2.24
N LYS A 59 -2.28 -22.25 2.39
CA LYS A 59 -3.42 -22.02 3.29
C LYS A 59 -2.95 -21.80 4.73
N LYS A 60 -2.06 -22.66 5.21
CA LYS A 60 -1.53 -22.58 6.56
C LYS A 60 -0.71 -21.30 6.79
N ALA A 61 0.20 -20.95 5.86
CA ALA A 61 1.02 -19.76 5.97
C ALA A 61 0.19 -18.46 5.97
N PHE A 62 -0.90 -18.40 5.19
CA PHE A 62 -1.75 -17.22 5.14
C PHE A 62 -2.81 -17.17 6.26
N GLU A 63 -3.27 -18.28 6.74
CA GLU A 63 -4.20 -18.35 7.88
C GLU A 63 -3.51 -17.98 9.19
N GLU A 64 -2.26 -18.39 9.37
CA GLU A 64 -1.46 -18.06 10.56
C GLU A 64 -1.03 -16.58 10.58
N ASP A 65 -0.80 -15.96 9.41
CA ASP A 65 -0.37 -14.55 9.31
C ASP A 65 -1.54 -13.54 9.22
N GLY A 66 -2.79 -13.99 9.30
CA GLY A 66 -3.97 -13.12 9.25
C GLY A 66 -4.27 -12.47 7.89
N LEU A 67 -3.42 -12.69 6.87
CA LEU A 67 -3.56 -12.10 5.54
C LEU A 67 -4.61 -12.79 4.66
N ALA A 68 -5.08 -13.96 5.06
CA ALA A 68 -6.06 -14.73 4.29
C ALA A 68 -7.42 -14.02 4.17
N ASN A 69 -7.75 -13.20 5.14
CA ASN A 69 -9.02 -12.48 5.23
C ASN A 69 -8.90 -10.99 4.83
N GLY A 70 -7.69 -10.54 4.47
CA GLY A 70 -7.41 -9.17 4.14
C GLY A 70 -7.19 -8.27 5.35
N TYR A 71 -7.49 -6.99 5.19
CA TYR A 71 -7.38 -6.02 6.28
C TYR A 71 -8.66 -6.02 7.09
N GLU A 72 -8.57 -6.02 8.42
CA GLU A 72 -9.73 -5.98 9.32
C GLU A 72 -10.52 -4.68 9.16
N ASP A 73 -9.81 -3.56 9.14
CA ASP A 73 -10.40 -2.22 9.19
C ASP A 73 -10.28 -1.45 7.86
N HIS A 74 -9.95 -2.14 6.76
CA HIS A 74 -9.81 -1.48 5.47
C HIS A 74 -10.48 -2.25 4.34
N ALA A 75 -11.37 -1.58 3.63
CA ALA A 75 -12.06 -2.14 2.48
C ALA A 75 -11.16 -2.16 1.23
N ASP A 76 -10.36 -3.22 1.06
CA ASP A 76 -9.44 -3.41 -0.08
C ASP A 76 -10.16 -3.73 -1.41
N ASN A 77 -11.38 -3.26 -1.56
CA ASN A 77 -12.25 -3.45 -2.73
C ASN A 77 -13.00 -2.17 -3.14
N MET A 78 -12.44 -1.03 -2.83
CA MET A 78 -13.04 0.27 -3.16
C MET A 78 -13.28 0.40 -4.68
N PRO A 79 -14.32 1.11 -5.10
CA PRO A 79 -14.42 1.63 -6.45
C PRO A 79 -13.14 2.41 -6.82
N HIS A 80 -12.70 2.31 -8.09
CA HIS A 80 -11.39 2.84 -8.47
C HIS A 80 -11.25 4.35 -8.18
N ALA A 81 -12.28 5.13 -8.45
CA ALA A 81 -12.25 6.57 -8.20
C ALA A 81 -12.09 6.90 -6.70
N GLU A 82 -12.84 6.21 -5.84
CA GLU A 82 -12.75 6.38 -4.38
C GLU A 82 -11.37 5.98 -3.85
N TYR A 83 -10.81 4.89 -4.40
CA TYR A 83 -9.47 4.46 -4.06
C TYR A 83 -8.40 5.50 -4.42
N VAL A 84 -8.48 6.07 -5.62
CA VAL A 84 -7.57 7.13 -6.06
C VAL A 84 -7.70 8.36 -5.18
N GLU A 85 -8.92 8.79 -4.87
CA GLU A 85 -9.19 9.94 -4.00
C GLU A 85 -8.60 9.74 -2.60
N TRP A 86 -8.85 8.58 -1.99
CA TRP A 86 -8.30 8.23 -0.69
C TRP A 86 -6.77 8.23 -0.69
N GLN A 87 -6.12 7.61 -1.70
CA GLN A 87 -4.66 7.61 -1.81
C GLN A 87 -4.09 9.02 -1.95
N ARG A 88 -4.76 9.88 -2.73
CA ARG A 88 -4.37 11.27 -2.91
C ARG A 88 -4.55 12.10 -1.63
N ALA A 89 -5.59 11.85 -0.86
CA ALA A 89 -5.78 12.47 0.44
C ALA A 89 -4.63 12.12 1.40
N CYS A 90 -4.28 10.85 1.50
CA CYS A 90 -3.12 10.39 2.30
C CYS A 90 -1.81 11.03 1.82
N LEU A 91 -1.55 11.05 0.51
CA LEU A 91 -0.34 11.68 -0.06
C LEU A 91 -0.29 13.18 0.24
N THR A 92 -1.41 13.87 0.20
CA THR A 92 -1.51 15.29 0.55
C THR A 92 -1.11 15.53 2.00
N GLN A 93 -1.56 14.69 2.92
CA GLN A 93 -1.13 14.77 4.32
C GLN A 93 0.37 14.48 4.47
N MET A 94 0.88 13.44 3.81
CA MET A 94 2.30 13.13 3.82
C MET A 94 3.14 14.31 3.32
N MET A 95 2.72 14.97 2.24
CA MET A 95 3.39 16.16 1.70
C MET A 95 3.38 17.34 2.67
N ARG A 96 2.28 17.56 3.38
CA ARG A 96 2.17 18.60 4.41
C ARG A 96 3.15 18.38 5.56
N LEU A 97 3.31 17.11 5.95
CA LEU A 97 4.18 16.73 7.06
C LEU A 97 5.67 16.82 6.72
N LEU A 98 6.04 16.80 5.43
CA LEU A 98 7.44 16.82 5.05
C LEU A 98 8.12 18.14 5.40
N SER A 99 9.30 18.03 5.99
CA SER A 99 10.25 19.14 6.07
C SER A 99 10.68 19.59 4.66
N PRO A 100 11.25 20.79 4.51
CA PRO A 100 11.67 21.31 3.19
C PRO A 100 12.64 20.42 2.42
N THR A 101 13.39 19.57 3.12
CA THR A 101 14.37 18.63 2.55
C THR A 101 13.89 17.18 2.61
N GLY A 102 12.68 16.96 3.08
CA GLY A 102 12.10 15.63 3.27
C GLY A 102 11.80 14.89 1.96
N ALA A 103 11.58 13.59 2.09
CA ALA A 103 11.26 12.72 0.96
C ALA A 103 10.16 11.70 1.30
N ILE A 104 9.41 11.30 0.29
CA ILE A 104 8.45 10.19 0.38
C ILE A 104 8.91 9.05 -0.52
N PHE A 105 9.05 7.85 0.04
CA PHE A 105 9.18 6.60 -0.69
C PHE A 105 7.85 5.89 -0.68
N TYR A 106 7.13 6.04 -1.76
CA TYR A 106 5.79 5.50 -1.94
C TYR A 106 5.86 4.23 -2.78
N ASN A 107 5.76 3.06 -2.13
CA ASN A 107 5.78 1.78 -2.83
C ASN A 107 4.38 1.44 -3.30
N HIS A 108 4.23 1.26 -4.60
CA HIS A 108 2.98 0.81 -5.19
C HIS A 108 3.21 -0.21 -6.30
N LYS A 109 2.26 -1.10 -6.48
CA LYS A 109 2.35 -2.13 -7.51
C LYS A 109 1.68 -1.67 -8.80
N TRP A 110 2.45 -1.64 -9.89
CA TRP A 110 1.87 -1.63 -11.22
C TRP A 110 1.22 -2.97 -11.52
N ARG A 111 0.14 -2.96 -12.23
CA ARG A 111 -0.56 -4.18 -12.61
C ARG A 111 -1.11 -4.09 -14.02
N VAL A 112 -1.33 -5.24 -14.63
CA VAL A 112 -2.07 -5.34 -15.89
C VAL A 112 -3.52 -5.69 -15.57
N GLN A 113 -4.45 -4.90 -16.04
CA GLN A 113 -5.87 -5.12 -15.87
C GLN A 113 -6.58 -4.99 -17.22
N LYS A 114 -7.29 -6.01 -17.63
CA LYS A 114 -7.94 -6.06 -18.94
C LYS A 114 -6.99 -5.81 -20.13
N GLY A 115 -5.75 -6.31 -20.04
CA GLY A 115 -4.73 -6.13 -21.05
C GLY A 115 -4.03 -4.77 -21.06
N LEU A 116 -4.35 -3.87 -20.14
CA LEU A 116 -3.76 -2.55 -20.04
C LEU A 116 -2.97 -2.40 -18.74
N ILE A 117 -1.84 -1.71 -18.84
CA ILE A 117 -1.03 -1.37 -17.68
C ILE A 117 -1.74 -0.31 -16.83
N GLN A 118 -1.70 -0.52 -15.53
CA GLN A 118 -2.14 0.42 -14.52
C GLN A 118 -0.90 0.89 -13.77
N ASP A 119 -0.36 2.02 -14.18
CA ASP A 119 0.90 2.58 -13.69
C ASP A 119 0.72 3.53 -12.48
N ARG A 120 -0.51 3.80 -12.09
CA ARG A 120 -0.85 4.69 -10.98
C ARG A 120 -0.50 6.16 -11.21
N ALA A 121 -0.38 6.58 -12.45
CA ALA A 121 -0.26 7.99 -12.78
C ALA A 121 -1.46 8.81 -12.24
N ASP A 122 -2.63 8.22 -12.20
CA ASP A 122 -3.86 8.78 -11.64
C ASP A 122 -3.73 9.20 -10.14
N ILE A 123 -2.99 8.43 -9.36
CA ILE A 123 -2.70 8.76 -7.96
C ILE A 123 -1.65 9.87 -7.87
N MET A 124 -0.64 9.80 -8.73
CA MET A 124 0.55 10.64 -8.65
C MET A 124 0.42 12.01 -9.35
N GLU A 125 -0.62 12.21 -10.14
CA GLU A 125 -0.85 13.45 -10.88
C GLU A 125 -0.84 14.68 -9.96
N GLY A 126 -0.03 15.69 -10.31
CA GLY A 126 0.12 16.92 -9.53
C GLY A 126 1.05 16.85 -8.33
N PHE A 127 1.53 15.67 -7.94
CA PHE A 127 2.59 15.53 -6.94
C PHE A 127 3.98 15.62 -7.58
N PRO A 128 5.00 16.16 -6.88
CA PRO A 128 6.36 16.36 -7.41
C PRO A 128 7.16 15.05 -7.46
N VAL A 129 6.77 14.14 -8.33
CA VAL A 129 7.48 12.86 -8.51
C VAL A 129 8.86 13.12 -9.11
N ARG A 130 9.93 12.72 -8.39
CA ARG A 130 11.31 12.93 -8.83
C ARG A 130 11.84 11.78 -9.66
N GLN A 131 11.51 10.56 -9.30
CA GLN A 131 12.02 9.36 -9.97
C GLN A 131 11.16 8.14 -9.68
N ILE A 132 11.30 7.13 -10.52
CA ILE A 132 10.73 5.79 -10.33
C ILE A 132 11.86 4.86 -9.97
N LEU A 133 11.74 4.19 -8.82
CA LEU A 133 12.66 3.15 -8.37
C LEU A 133 12.03 1.79 -8.65
N ILE A 134 12.74 0.95 -9.36
CA ILE A 134 12.30 -0.43 -9.63
C ILE A 134 12.98 -1.37 -8.64
N TRP A 135 12.19 -1.94 -7.76
CA TRP A 135 12.68 -2.98 -6.87
C TRP A 135 12.60 -4.33 -7.56
N GLN A 136 13.72 -4.75 -8.12
CA GLN A 136 13.86 -6.08 -8.71
C GLN A 136 14.03 -7.13 -7.60
N ARG A 137 13.15 -8.10 -7.59
CA ARG A 137 13.22 -9.25 -6.67
C ARG A 137 13.78 -10.47 -7.41
N THR A 138 14.74 -11.15 -6.78
CA THR A 138 15.17 -12.48 -7.22
C THR A 138 14.14 -13.48 -6.70
N GLY A 139 13.42 -14.17 -7.59
CA GLY A 139 12.42 -15.17 -7.20
C GLY A 139 10.98 -14.65 -7.12
N GLY A 140 10.61 -13.75 -8.01
CA GLY A 140 9.21 -13.38 -8.22
C GLY A 140 8.49 -14.41 -9.09
N PHE A 141 7.32 -14.89 -8.66
CA PHE A 141 6.45 -15.65 -9.56
C PHE A 141 5.73 -14.69 -10.49
N ASN A 142 5.92 -14.87 -11.79
CA ASN A 142 5.05 -14.25 -12.76
C ASN A 142 3.86 -15.16 -13.01
N PHE A 143 2.70 -14.76 -12.48
CA PHE A 143 1.48 -15.54 -12.64
C PHE A 143 0.77 -15.30 -13.97
N ASN A 144 1.23 -14.32 -14.75
CA ASN A 144 0.58 -13.96 -15.99
C ASN A 144 1.37 -14.47 -17.19
N LYS A 145 1.15 -15.72 -17.55
CA LYS A 145 1.81 -16.40 -18.68
C LYS A 145 1.46 -15.81 -20.07
N GLY A 146 0.52 -14.91 -20.13
CA GLY A 146 0.05 -14.33 -21.39
C GLY A 146 0.76 -13.06 -21.84
N TYR A 147 1.70 -12.52 -21.04
CA TYR A 147 2.35 -11.23 -21.31
C TYR A 147 3.87 -11.29 -21.44
N PHE A 148 4.42 -12.50 -21.54
CA PHE A 148 5.86 -12.73 -21.82
C PHE A 148 6.04 -13.91 -22.75
#